data_c444fc283e37ef66bf4a75ffde4ddcd9
#
_entry.id   c444fc283e37ef66bf4a75ffde4ddcd9
#
_cell.length_a   1.000
_cell.length_b   1.000
_cell.length_c   1.000
_cell.angle_alpha   90.00
_cell.angle_beta   90.00
_cell.angle_gamma   90.00
#
_symmetry.space_group_name_H-M   'P 1'
#
loop_
_entity.id
_entity.type
_entity.pdbx_description
1 polymer ?
#
loop_
_entity_poly.entity_id
_entity_poly.type
_entity_poly.pdbx_seq_one_letter_code
_entity_poly.pdbx_strand_id
1 'polypeptide(L)'
;AAVHIGVYGVRLGIDGETAIDGGSHQNKAEFIPLPQFYAAAPLNDRLSAGVGLNAPFGLRTDWGTSTPFRAVATETDLTYATAWGVLGYELSSDLSIGGGLALTYADGTLKQFLPPPNPPAEFGFEGDDYSTSWIASLLWQPGGRHSFGLTYRAKTELDLSGSAAAPGIGLAIPKAGLDLVTPDTLVAGYAFRPNEQWTLEANVEWVNWRRLKVPTLRQAPLPDNPIP
;
A
#
# COMPACT_ATOMS: atom_id res chain seq x y z
N ALA A 1 10.77 -0.54 27.15
CA ALA A 1 9.62 -0.74 26.27
C ALA A 1 9.10 0.62 25.78
N ALA A 2 8.66 0.68 24.55
CA ALA A 2 8.07 1.87 23.95
C ALA A 2 6.78 1.49 23.21
N VAL A 3 5.80 2.39 23.21
CA VAL A 3 4.55 2.26 22.47
C VAL A 3 4.31 3.56 21.72
N HIS A 4 3.92 3.47 20.47
CA HIS A 4 3.53 4.59 19.64
C HIS A 4 2.15 4.30 19.03
N ILE A 5 1.23 5.25 19.15
CA ILE A 5 -0.10 5.21 18.56
C ILE A 5 -0.28 6.50 17.78
N GLY A 6 -0.76 6.39 16.56
CA GLY A 6 -1.02 7.55 15.71
C GLY A 6 -2.16 7.31 14.73
N VAL A 7 -2.62 8.38 14.15
CA VAL A 7 -3.61 8.36 13.05
C VAL A 7 -3.19 9.42 12.04
N TYR A 8 -3.10 9.02 10.77
CA TYR A 8 -3.00 9.97 9.66
C TYR A 8 -4.38 10.14 9.02
N GLY A 9 -4.70 11.36 8.65
CA GLY A 9 -5.85 11.65 7.80
C GLY A 9 -5.39 11.96 6.40
N VAL A 10 -5.87 11.19 5.43
CA VAL A 10 -5.57 11.41 4.02
C VAL A 10 -6.84 11.85 3.31
N ARG A 11 -6.74 12.89 2.51
CA ARG A 11 -7.80 13.31 1.59
C ARG A 11 -7.22 13.38 0.19
N LEU A 12 -7.64 12.45 -0.65
CA LEU A 12 -7.20 12.38 -2.03
C LEU A 12 -8.13 13.21 -2.91
N GLY A 13 -7.67 14.38 -3.38
CA GLY A 13 -8.33 15.17 -4.41
C GLY A 13 -7.58 15.00 -5.72
N ILE A 14 -8.25 14.49 -6.75
CA ILE A 14 -7.69 14.35 -8.09
C ILE A 14 -8.61 15.11 -9.05
N ASP A 15 -8.01 16.03 -9.79
CA ASP A 15 -8.64 16.74 -10.89
C ASP A 15 -8.05 16.22 -12.20
N GLY A 16 -8.91 15.86 -13.14
CA GLY A 16 -8.50 15.39 -14.47
C GLY A 16 -9.19 16.16 -15.57
N GLU A 17 -8.42 16.61 -16.56
CA GLU A 17 -8.96 17.14 -17.80
C GLU A 17 -8.94 16.04 -18.87
N THR A 18 -10.02 15.92 -19.63
CA THR A 18 -10.10 14.92 -20.68
C THR A 18 -10.28 15.56 -22.05
N ALA A 19 -9.53 15.05 -23.03
CA ALA A 19 -9.68 15.46 -24.43
C ALA A 19 -10.97 14.94 -25.08
N ILE A 20 -11.73 14.06 -24.40
CA ILE A 20 -12.96 13.46 -24.97
C ILE A 20 -14.07 14.51 -25.04
N ASP A 21 -14.23 15.31 -23.98
CA ASP A 21 -15.27 16.36 -23.88
C ASP A 21 -14.71 17.76 -23.60
N GLY A 22 -13.38 17.86 -23.42
CA GLY A 22 -12.70 19.10 -23.01
C GLY A 22 -13.05 19.58 -21.60
N GLY A 23 -13.69 18.73 -20.81
CA GLY A 23 -14.13 19.06 -19.44
C GLY A 23 -13.14 18.70 -18.37
N SER A 24 -13.28 19.35 -17.21
CA SER A 24 -12.60 18.99 -15.97
C SER A 24 -13.49 18.11 -15.12
N HIS A 25 -12.95 17.02 -14.62
CA HIS A 25 -13.63 16.04 -13.78
C HIS A 25 -12.88 15.87 -12.47
N GLN A 26 -13.61 15.80 -11.37
CA GLN A 26 -13.05 15.66 -10.03
C GLN A 26 -13.52 14.34 -9.41
N ASN A 27 -12.61 13.63 -8.72
CA ASN A 27 -13.05 12.54 -7.89
C ASN A 27 -13.74 13.07 -6.63
N LYS A 28 -14.62 12.28 -6.03
CA LYS A 28 -15.17 12.58 -4.71
C LYS A 28 -14.06 12.39 -3.68
N ALA A 29 -13.50 13.48 -3.18
CA ALA A 29 -12.44 13.45 -2.18
C ALA A 29 -13.02 13.12 -0.81
N GLU A 30 -12.83 11.91 -0.34
CA GLU A 30 -13.20 11.47 1.00
C GLU A 30 -12.00 11.55 1.96
N PHE A 31 -12.31 11.71 3.26
CA PHE A 31 -11.31 11.65 4.30
C PHE A 31 -11.11 10.20 4.75
N ILE A 32 -9.90 9.69 4.64
CA ILE A 32 -9.54 8.32 4.99
C ILE A 32 -8.63 8.38 6.23
N PRO A 33 -9.11 7.89 7.39
CA PRO A 33 -8.24 7.75 8.57
C PRO A 33 -7.36 6.50 8.42
N LEU A 34 -6.05 6.67 8.59
CA LEU A 34 -5.06 5.60 8.56
C LEU A 34 -4.47 5.43 9.96
N PRO A 35 -5.00 4.52 10.79
CA PRO A 35 -4.47 4.26 12.11
C PRO A 35 -3.14 3.53 12.02
N GLN A 36 -2.26 3.81 12.98
CA GLN A 36 -1.00 3.12 13.17
C GLN A 36 -0.73 2.82 14.63
N PHE A 37 -0.11 1.68 14.87
CA PHE A 37 0.30 1.23 16.18
C PHE A 37 1.66 0.56 16.08
N TYR A 38 2.55 0.88 17.02
CA TYR A 38 3.83 0.19 17.15
C TYR A 38 4.15 -0.01 18.62
N ALA A 39 4.67 -1.17 18.96
CA ALA A 39 5.19 -1.47 20.29
C ALA A 39 6.51 -2.23 20.17
N ALA A 40 7.48 -1.88 21.02
CA ALA A 40 8.75 -2.57 21.08
C ALA A 40 9.24 -2.70 22.54
N ALA A 41 9.89 -3.81 22.82
CA ALA A 41 10.48 -4.06 24.12
C ALA A 41 11.80 -4.84 24.00
N PRO A 42 12.79 -4.58 24.88
CA PRO A 42 13.94 -5.45 25.03
C PRO A 42 13.49 -6.80 25.61
N LEU A 43 14.00 -7.89 25.03
CA LEU A 43 13.86 -9.25 25.55
C LEU A 43 15.05 -9.62 26.46
N ASN A 44 16.21 -9.07 26.14
CA ASN A 44 17.43 -9.13 26.96
C ASN A 44 18.36 -7.96 26.59
N ASP A 45 19.60 -7.97 27.08
CA ASP A 45 20.57 -6.89 26.89
C ASP A 45 20.93 -6.61 25.42
N ARG A 46 20.75 -7.58 24.52
CA ARG A 46 21.10 -7.46 23.10
C ARG A 46 19.96 -7.70 22.13
N LEU A 47 18.87 -8.31 22.59
CA LEU A 47 17.74 -8.68 21.73
C LEU A 47 16.50 -7.87 22.11
N SER A 48 15.87 -7.28 21.10
CA SER A 48 14.59 -6.59 21.22
C SER A 48 13.57 -7.17 20.24
N ALA A 49 12.31 -7.12 20.61
CA ALA A 49 11.20 -7.48 19.73
C ALA A 49 10.24 -6.30 19.57
N GLY A 50 9.60 -6.25 18.42
CA GLY A 50 8.60 -5.25 18.12
C GLY A 50 7.44 -5.83 17.31
N VAL A 51 6.29 -5.19 17.45
CA VAL A 51 5.11 -5.43 16.63
C VAL A 51 4.60 -4.10 16.11
N GLY A 52 4.00 -4.12 14.93
CA GLY A 52 3.42 -2.93 14.32
C GLY A 52 2.16 -3.26 13.54
N LEU A 53 1.30 -2.26 13.40
CA LEU A 53 0.13 -2.29 12.54
C LEU A 53 0.03 -0.94 11.83
N ASN A 54 -0.08 -0.96 10.51
CA ASN A 54 -0.26 0.25 9.72
C ASN A 54 -0.90 -0.06 8.36
N ALA A 55 -1.30 1.00 7.66
CA ALA A 55 -1.80 0.95 6.28
C ALA A 55 -0.85 1.75 5.38
N PRO A 56 0.24 1.12 4.86
CA PRO A 56 1.27 1.83 4.09
C PRO A 56 0.83 2.22 2.68
N PHE A 57 -0.18 1.56 2.16
CA PHE A 57 -0.77 1.81 0.85
C PHE A 57 -2.29 1.90 0.98
N GLY A 58 -2.92 2.44 -0.04
CA GLY A 58 -4.36 2.53 -0.19
C GLY A 58 -4.67 3.45 -1.36
N LEU A 59 -5.77 3.19 -2.02
CA LEU A 59 -6.28 4.02 -3.10
C LEU A 59 -7.79 4.02 -3.02
N ARG A 60 -8.39 5.21 -3.00
CA ARG A 60 -9.83 5.35 -3.15
C ARG A 60 -10.14 6.46 -4.12
N THR A 61 -10.81 6.13 -5.21
CA THR A 61 -11.31 7.10 -6.18
C THR A 61 -12.76 6.79 -6.51
N ASP A 62 -13.61 7.81 -6.55
CA ASP A 62 -14.99 7.75 -7.03
C ASP A 62 -15.19 8.89 -8.03
N TRP A 63 -15.25 8.55 -9.29
CA TRP A 63 -15.47 9.49 -10.40
C TRP A 63 -16.94 9.62 -10.76
N GLY A 64 -17.80 8.76 -10.19
CA GLY A 64 -19.19 8.64 -10.59
C GLY A 64 -19.36 7.97 -11.97
N THR A 65 -20.63 7.85 -12.39
CA THR A 65 -21.01 7.07 -13.59
C THR A 65 -21.22 7.94 -14.83
N SER A 66 -21.11 9.27 -14.72
CA SER A 66 -21.41 10.23 -15.80
C SER A 66 -20.18 10.76 -16.52
N THR A 67 -18.97 10.36 -16.11
CA THR A 67 -17.73 10.83 -16.74
C THR A 67 -17.52 10.21 -18.12
N PRO A 68 -16.88 10.91 -19.08
CA PRO A 68 -16.62 10.38 -20.41
C PRO A 68 -15.63 9.19 -20.41
N PHE A 69 -14.84 9.04 -19.35
CA PHE A 69 -13.90 7.93 -19.15
C PHE A 69 -14.42 6.82 -18.21
N ARG A 70 -15.74 6.76 -17.98
CA ARG A 70 -16.35 5.72 -17.14
C ARG A 70 -16.08 4.28 -17.59
N ALA A 71 -15.66 4.10 -18.85
CA ALA A 71 -15.22 2.80 -19.36
C ALA A 71 -13.80 2.41 -18.90
N VAL A 72 -13.06 3.35 -18.29
CA VAL A 72 -11.76 3.09 -17.68
C VAL A 72 -11.92 2.83 -16.19
N ALA A 73 -12.59 3.73 -15.48
CA ALA A 73 -12.90 3.59 -14.05
C ALA A 73 -14.09 4.46 -13.65
N THR A 74 -14.98 3.95 -12.81
CA THR A 74 -15.98 4.71 -12.07
C THR A 74 -15.65 4.77 -10.59
N GLU A 75 -15.22 3.66 -10.02
CA GLU A 75 -14.81 3.55 -8.62
C GLU A 75 -13.62 2.60 -8.51
N THR A 76 -12.66 2.97 -7.69
CA THR A 76 -11.58 2.08 -7.28
C THR A 76 -11.38 2.27 -5.78
N ASP A 77 -11.42 1.17 -5.03
CA ASP A 77 -11.12 1.15 -3.60
C ASP A 77 -10.12 0.04 -3.34
N LEU A 78 -9.02 0.36 -2.69
CA LEU A 78 -8.04 -0.58 -2.20
C LEU A 78 -7.78 -0.29 -0.72
N THR A 79 -8.29 -1.15 0.14
CA THR A 79 -7.94 -1.19 1.55
C THR A 79 -6.71 -2.08 1.73
N TYR A 80 -5.72 -1.60 2.47
CA TYR A 80 -4.46 -2.29 2.68
C TYR A 80 -4.04 -2.13 4.15
N ALA A 81 -3.91 -3.23 4.87
CA ALA A 81 -3.49 -3.24 6.26
C ALA A 81 -2.35 -4.25 6.48
N THR A 82 -1.29 -3.84 7.17
CA THR A 82 -0.11 -4.68 7.41
C THR A 82 0.19 -4.77 8.90
N ALA A 83 0.31 -6.00 9.38
CA ALA A 83 0.83 -6.34 10.69
C ALA A 83 2.28 -6.80 10.59
N TRP A 84 3.16 -6.25 11.43
CA TRP A 84 4.60 -6.51 11.46
C TRP A 84 4.98 -7.23 12.75
N GLY A 85 5.86 -8.21 12.62
CA GLY A 85 6.61 -8.79 13.72
C GLY A 85 8.11 -8.68 13.43
N VAL A 86 8.88 -8.01 14.29
CA VAL A 86 10.28 -7.71 14.04
C VAL A 86 11.15 -8.07 15.24
N LEU A 87 12.38 -8.46 14.97
CA LEU A 87 13.45 -8.65 15.97
C LEU A 87 14.61 -7.72 15.63
N GLY A 88 15.21 -7.16 16.66
CA GLY A 88 16.44 -6.35 16.58
C GLY A 88 17.52 -6.97 17.45
N TYR A 89 18.74 -7.05 16.93
CA TYR A 89 19.89 -7.60 17.65
C TYR A 89 21.07 -6.63 17.62
N GLU A 90 21.63 -6.35 18.80
CA GLU A 90 22.82 -5.53 18.99
C GLU A 90 24.09 -6.37 18.74
N LEU A 91 24.75 -6.12 17.62
CA LEU A 91 26.02 -6.78 17.26
C LEU A 91 27.19 -6.21 18.08
N SER A 92 27.18 -4.90 18.28
CA SER A 92 28.14 -4.19 19.14
C SER A 92 27.45 -2.97 19.76
N SER A 93 28.14 -2.22 20.63
CA SER A 93 27.65 -0.98 21.23
C SER A 93 27.15 0.06 20.22
N ASP A 94 27.65 0.00 19.00
CA ASP A 94 27.40 1.02 17.98
C ASP A 94 26.62 0.45 16.77
N LEU A 95 26.42 -0.86 16.68
CA LEU A 95 25.84 -1.51 15.50
C LEU A 95 24.75 -2.49 15.89
N SER A 96 23.57 -2.27 15.32
CA SER A 96 22.42 -3.19 15.44
C SER A 96 21.88 -3.56 14.07
N ILE A 97 21.37 -4.77 13.97
CA ILE A 97 20.62 -5.27 12.81
C ILE A 97 19.22 -5.64 13.23
N GLY A 98 18.30 -5.59 12.30
CA GLY A 98 16.91 -5.99 12.53
C GLY A 98 16.34 -6.70 11.33
N GLY A 99 15.32 -7.50 11.58
CA GLY A 99 14.58 -8.17 10.54
C GLY A 99 13.23 -8.66 11.06
N GLY A 100 12.33 -8.93 10.13
CA GLY A 100 10.99 -9.38 10.50
C GLY A 100 10.14 -9.76 9.32
N LEU A 101 8.92 -10.18 9.64
CA LEU A 101 7.91 -10.57 8.69
C LEU A 101 6.70 -9.64 8.80
N ALA A 102 6.02 -9.47 7.69
CA ALA A 102 4.76 -8.78 7.58
C ALA A 102 3.67 -9.75 7.12
N LEU A 103 2.50 -9.62 7.70
CA LEU A 103 1.25 -10.16 7.17
C LEU A 103 0.39 -8.99 6.69
N THR A 104 0.05 -9.01 5.42
CA THR A 104 -0.76 -7.98 4.79
C THR A 104 -2.12 -8.56 4.41
N TYR A 105 -3.17 -7.85 4.77
CA TYR A 105 -4.51 -8.02 4.23
C TYR A 105 -4.79 -6.91 3.23
N ALA A 106 -5.34 -7.28 2.09
CA ALA A 106 -5.83 -6.32 1.10
C ALA A 106 -7.23 -6.72 0.63
N ASP A 107 -8.10 -5.73 0.48
CA ASP A 107 -9.42 -5.83 -0.10
C ASP A 107 -9.53 -4.81 -1.23
N GLY A 108 -9.97 -5.24 -2.39
CA GLY A 108 -10.03 -4.42 -3.60
C GLY A 108 -11.39 -4.44 -4.27
N THR A 109 -11.93 -3.26 -4.53
CA THR A 109 -13.12 -3.06 -5.38
C THR A 109 -12.73 -2.25 -6.60
N LEU A 110 -13.21 -2.67 -7.78
CA LEU A 110 -12.98 -1.99 -9.03
C LEU A 110 -14.26 -2.00 -9.87
N LYS A 111 -14.73 -0.80 -10.28
CA LYS A 111 -15.91 -0.64 -11.11
C LYS A 111 -15.63 0.20 -12.35
N GLN A 112 -16.21 -0.20 -13.46
CA GLN A 112 -16.15 0.53 -14.73
C GLN A 112 -17.35 0.17 -15.61
N PHE A 113 -17.67 0.98 -16.59
CA PHE A 113 -18.64 0.60 -17.61
C PHE A 113 -17.97 -0.23 -18.71
N LEU A 114 -18.70 -1.19 -19.22
CA LEU A 114 -18.23 -1.96 -20.38
C LEU A 114 -18.08 -1.03 -21.60
N PRO A 115 -16.94 -1.11 -22.32
CA PRO A 115 -16.74 -0.28 -23.51
C PRO A 115 -17.64 -0.73 -24.65
N PRO A 116 -17.98 0.19 -25.59
CA PRO A 116 -18.67 -0.19 -26.82
C PRO A 116 -17.90 -1.31 -27.57
N PRO A 117 -18.58 -2.22 -28.28
CA PRO A 117 -20.01 -2.21 -28.63
C PRO A 117 -20.96 -2.83 -27.59
N ASN A 118 -20.50 -3.12 -26.38
CA ASN A 118 -21.36 -3.69 -25.36
C ASN A 118 -22.47 -2.70 -24.94
N PRO A 119 -23.64 -3.19 -24.51
CA PRO A 119 -24.64 -2.35 -23.87
C PRO A 119 -24.04 -1.61 -22.67
N PRO A 120 -24.51 -0.38 -22.34
CA PRO A 120 -24.04 0.34 -21.17
C PRO A 120 -24.39 -0.44 -19.90
N ALA A 121 -23.43 -1.18 -19.36
CA ALA A 121 -23.55 -1.94 -18.15
C ALA A 121 -22.31 -1.71 -17.28
N GLU A 122 -22.51 -1.50 -15.99
CA GLU A 122 -21.43 -1.42 -15.04
C GLU A 122 -20.88 -2.82 -14.77
N PHE A 123 -19.58 -2.97 -14.89
CA PHE A 123 -18.81 -4.14 -14.49
C PHE A 123 -18.14 -3.84 -13.17
N GLY A 124 -18.25 -4.74 -12.21
CA GLY A 124 -17.60 -4.66 -10.92
C GLY A 124 -16.80 -5.92 -10.63
N PHE A 125 -15.65 -5.74 -10.00
CA PHE A 125 -14.84 -6.78 -9.36
C PHE A 125 -14.72 -6.45 -7.87
N GLU A 126 -14.81 -7.46 -7.02
CA GLU A 126 -14.56 -7.39 -5.58
C GLU A 126 -13.78 -8.65 -5.19
N GLY A 127 -12.70 -8.47 -4.42
CA GLY A 127 -11.87 -9.58 -3.96
C GLY A 127 -10.88 -9.16 -2.89
N ASP A 128 -10.39 -10.16 -2.14
CA ASP A 128 -9.44 -9.96 -1.06
C ASP A 128 -8.30 -10.99 -1.09
N ASP A 129 -7.25 -10.69 -0.35
CA ASP A 129 -6.10 -11.59 -0.19
C ASP A 129 -5.30 -11.30 1.10
N TYR A 130 -4.59 -12.33 1.55
CA TYR A 130 -3.58 -12.26 2.58
C TYR A 130 -2.22 -12.65 2.00
N SER A 131 -1.24 -11.77 2.16
CA SER A 131 0.11 -12.02 1.68
C SER A 131 1.17 -11.74 2.73
N THR A 132 2.34 -12.30 2.54
CA THR A 132 3.48 -12.11 3.43
C THR A 132 4.64 -11.44 2.73
N SER A 133 5.37 -10.62 3.48
CA SER A 133 6.62 -10.00 3.03
C SER A 133 7.62 -9.92 4.19
N TRP A 134 8.80 -9.36 3.95
CA TRP A 134 9.84 -9.25 4.96
C TRP A 134 10.47 -7.87 4.99
N ILE A 135 11.12 -7.58 6.12
CA ILE A 135 11.86 -6.34 6.37
C ILE A 135 13.25 -6.68 6.89
N ALA A 136 14.24 -5.90 6.49
CA ALA A 136 15.57 -5.94 7.06
C ALA A 136 16.04 -4.51 7.37
N SER A 137 16.78 -4.33 8.45
CA SER A 137 17.26 -3.02 8.87
C SER A 137 18.64 -3.09 9.49
N LEU A 138 19.33 -1.96 9.44
CA LEU A 138 20.61 -1.73 10.07
C LEU A 138 20.58 -0.37 10.75
N LEU A 139 21.13 -0.29 11.97
CA LEU A 139 21.32 0.94 12.70
C LEU A 139 22.79 1.02 13.15
N TRP A 140 23.48 2.08 12.75
CA TRP A 140 24.86 2.36 13.14
C TRP A 140 24.96 3.71 13.85
N GLN A 141 25.47 3.71 15.08
CA GLN A 141 25.50 4.87 15.99
C GLN A 141 26.93 5.19 16.48
N PRO A 142 27.86 5.56 15.60
CA PRO A 142 29.25 5.84 16.00
C PRO A 142 29.34 7.05 16.92
N GLY A 143 30.00 6.86 18.08
CA GLY A 143 30.31 7.93 19.01
C GLY A 143 29.11 8.63 19.66
N GLY A 144 27.90 8.07 19.62
CA GLY A 144 26.72 8.52 20.35
C GLY A 144 26.03 9.81 19.83
N ARG A 145 26.69 10.57 18.94
CA ARG A 145 26.11 11.80 18.36
C ARG A 145 25.51 11.61 16.98
N HIS A 146 25.94 10.58 16.27
CA HIS A 146 25.51 10.27 14.91
C HIS A 146 24.74 8.96 14.91
N SER A 147 23.65 8.90 14.16
CA SER A 147 22.90 7.68 13.92
C SER A 147 22.61 7.56 12.42
N PHE A 148 22.92 6.42 11.85
CA PHE A 148 22.66 6.06 10.46
C PHE A 148 21.72 4.86 10.45
N GLY A 149 20.56 5.02 9.85
CA GLY A 149 19.57 3.96 9.69
C GLY A 149 19.41 3.56 8.24
N LEU A 150 19.26 2.27 7.99
CA LEU A 150 18.89 1.74 6.68
C LEU A 150 17.82 0.69 6.88
N THR A 151 16.72 0.82 6.16
CA THR A 151 15.61 -0.16 6.22
C THR A 151 15.16 -0.50 4.81
N TYR A 152 15.14 -1.79 4.49
CA TYR A 152 14.56 -2.33 3.28
C TYR A 152 13.29 -3.08 3.62
N ARG A 153 12.19 -2.79 2.93
CA ARG A 153 10.92 -3.53 2.95
C ARG A 153 10.74 -4.19 1.61
N ALA A 154 10.55 -5.50 1.62
CA ALA A 154 10.30 -6.26 0.41
C ALA A 154 8.92 -5.93 -0.18
N LYS A 155 8.79 -6.12 -1.49
CA LYS A 155 7.50 -6.07 -2.18
C LYS A 155 6.50 -7.04 -1.54
N THR A 156 5.21 -6.73 -1.68
CA THR A 156 4.12 -7.67 -1.36
C THR A 156 3.41 -8.04 -2.66
N GLU A 157 3.26 -9.32 -2.92
CA GLU A 157 2.51 -9.85 -4.05
C GLU A 157 1.13 -10.27 -3.54
N LEU A 158 0.10 -9.66 -4.08
CA LEU A 158 -1.30 -9.89 -3.74
C LEU A 158 -2.00 -10.55 -4.93
N ASP A 159 -2.76 -11.58 -4.66
CA ASP A 159 -3.60 -12.31 -5.60
C ASP A 159 -5.05 -12.22 -5.12
N LEU A 160 -5.64 -11.01 -5.27
CA LEU A 160 -7.00 -10.76 -4.83
C LEU A 160 -7.94 -11.74 -5.53
N SER A 161 -8.58 -12.59 -4.75
CA SER A 161 -9.52 -13.60 -5.21
C SER A 161 -10.93 -13.24 -4.81
N GLY A 162 -11.85 -13.33 -5.76
CA GLY A 162 -13.22 -12.92 -5.52
C GLY A 162 -14.15 -13.17 -6.67
N SER A 163 -15.03 -12.22 -6.94
CA SER A 163 -16.01 -12.32 -8.03
C SER A 163 -16.08 -11.06 -8.87
N ALA A 164 -16.54 -11.20 -10.11
CA ALA A 164 -16.86 -10.08 -10.96
C ALA A 164 -18.23 -10.25 -11.60
N ALA A 165 -18.91 -9.15 -11.85
CA ALA A 165 -20.25 -9.18 -12.43
C ALA A 165 -20.55 -7.93 -13.27
N ALA A 166 -21.41 -8.10 -14.26
CA ALA A 166 -22.11 -7.01 -14.96
C ALA A 166 -23.60 -7.35 -15.03
N PRO A 167 -24.35 -7.04 -13.97
CA PRO A 167 -25.78 -7.46 -13.86
C PRO A 167 -26.65 -6.92 -15.00
N GLY A 168 -26.33 -5.74 -15.55
CA GLY A 168 -27.06 -5.14 -16.66
C GLY A 168 -27.09 -5.97 -17.95
N ILE A 169 -26.17 -6.94 -18.08
CA ILE A 169 -26.12 -7.89 -19.21
C ILE A 169 -26.19 -9.34 -18.74
N GLY A 170 -26.51 -9.59 -17.47
CA GLY A 170 -26.59 -10.94 -16.90
C GLY A 170 -25.24 -11.67 -16.78
N LEU A 171 -24.10 -10.94 -16.81
CA LEU A 171 -22.77 -11.54 -16.65
C LEU A 171 -22.47 -11.73 -15.16
N ALA A 172 -22.07 -12.95 -14.80
CA ALA A 172 -21.53 -13.28 -13.48
C ALA A 172 -20.31 -14.19 -13.60
N ILE A 173 -19.23 -13.81 -12.96
CA ILE A 173 -17.95 -14.53 -12.92
C ILE A 173 -17.65 -14.83 -11.45
N PRO A 174 -18.04 -16.02 -10.95
CA PRO A 174 -17.93 -16.35 -9.52
C PRO A 174 -16.50 -16.60 -9.05
N LYS A 175 -15.55 -16.72 -9.98
CA LYS A 175 -14.13 -16.89 -9.71
C LYS A 175 -13.35 -15.90 -10.58
N ALA A 176 -13.18 -14.71 -10.07
CA ALA A 176 -12.33 -13.69 -10.65
C ALA A 176 -11.13 -13.44 -9.74
N GLY A 177 -10.05 -12.92 -10.29
CA GLY A 177 -8.87 -12.56 -9.51
C GLY A 177 -8.16 -11.36 -10.07
N LEU A 178 -7.46 -10.62 -9.23
CA LEU A 178 -6.68 -9.44 -9.60
C LEU A 178 -5.30 -9.51 -8.97
N ASP A 179 -4.27 -9.55 -9.82
CA ASP A 179 -2.88 -9.55 -9.39
C ASP A 179 -2.40 -8.12 -9.14
N LEU A 180 -1.91 -7.86 -7.94
CA LEU A 180 -1.35 -6.58 -7.53
C LEU A 180 0.00 -6.78 -6.85
N VAL A 181 1.00 -6.00 -7.22
CA VAL A 181 2.32 -6.02 -6.60
C VAL A 181 2.61 -4.64 -6.03
N THR A 182 2.75 -4.54 -4.70
CA THR A 182 3.19 -3.31 -4.07
C THR A 182 4.73 -3.17 -4.17
N PRO A 183 5.25 -1.93 -4.29
CA PRO A 183 6.68 -1.72 -4.45
C PRO A 183 7.49 -2.13 -3.23
N ASP A 184 8.72 -2.58 -3.46
CA ASP A 184 9.75 -2.62 -2.44
C ASP A 184 10.26 -1.20 -2.16
N THR A 185 10.65 -0.95 -0.90
CA THR A 185 11.12 0.36 -0.46
C THR A 185 12.44 0.28 0.26
N LEU A 186 13.28 1.31 0.09
CA LEU A 186 14.52 1.49 0.82
C LEU A 186 14.51 2.86 1.48
N VAL A 187 14.64 2.89 2.79
CA VAL A 187 14.73 4.13 3.57
C VAL A 187 16.10 4.25 4.18
N ALA A 188 16.79 5.34 3.89
CA ALA A 188 18.05 5.72 4.55
C ALA A 188 17.81 6.95 5.42
N GLY A 189 18.22 6.89 6.68
CA GLY A 189 18.05 7.95 7.65
C GLY A 189 19.39 8.35 8.29
N TYR A 190 19.51 9.62 8.61
CA TYR A 190 20.59 10.18 9.39
C TYR A 190 20.06 11.07 10.49
N ALA A 191 20.53 10.87 11.71
CA ALA A 191 20.26 11.76 12.84
C ALA A 191 21.56 12.25 13.47
N PHE A 192 21.59 13.54 13.80
CA PHE A 192 22.70 14.21 14.46
C PHE A 192 22.25 14.90 15.75
N ARG A 193 22.91 14.60 16.85
CA ARG A 193 22.69 15.23 18.16
C ARG A 193 23.88 16.12 18.53
N PRO A 194 23.85 17.43 18.14
CA PRO A 194 24.91 18.35 18.50
C PRO A 194 25.04 18.54 20.00
N ASN A 195 23.94 18.46 20.73
CA ASN A 195 23.84 18.54 22.19
C ASN A 195 22.60 17.79 22.69
N GLU A 196 22.35 17.77 23.99
CA GLU A 196 21.21 17.08 24.61
C GLU A 196 19.83 17.68 24.26
N GLN A 197 19.79 18.91 23.76
CA GLN A 197 18.55 19.66 23.49
C GLN A 197 18.09 19.51 22.03
N TRP A 198 19.00 19.19 21.10
CA TRP A 198 18.72 19.19 19.68
C TRP A 198 18.98 17.82 19.05
N THR A 199 18.03 17.36 18.26
CA THR A 199 18.20 16.26 17.31
C THR A 199 17.79 16.76 15.93
N LEU A 200 18.71 16.67 14.98
CA LEU A 200 18.49 16.99 13.57
C LEU A 200 18.39 15.67 12.81
N GLU A 201 17.33 15.52 12.01
CA GLU A 201 17.08 14.29 11.27
C GLU A 201 16.84 14.58 9.79
N ALA A 202 17.33 13.70 8.92
CA ALA A 202 17.07 13.70 7.50
C ALA A 202 16.85 12.26 7.02
N ASN A 203 15.84 12.07 6.18
CA ASN A 203 15.51 10.77 5.62
C ASN A 203 15.37 10.87 4.10
N VAL A 204 15.78 9.82 3.42
CA VAL A 204 15.54 9.62 1.98
C VAL A 204 14.85 8.28 1.81
N GLU A 205 13.73 8.28 1.13
CA GLU A 205 12.98 7.08 0.79
C GLU A 205 13.01 6.87 -0.72
N TRP A 206 13.40 5.67 -1.12
CA TRP A 206 13.31 5.20 -2.49
C TRP A 206 12.24 4.13 -2.59
N VAL A 207 11.30 4.32 -3.51
CA VAL A 207 10.18 3.42 -3.77
C VAL A 207 10.28 2.87 -5.19
N ASN A 208 10.33 1.57 -5.34
CA ASN A 208 10.48 0.90 -6.63
C ASN A 208 9.15 0.79 -7.39
N TRP A 209 8.62 1.90 -7.88
CA TRP A 209 7.37 1.93 -8.63
C TRP A 209 7.37 1.09 -9.92
N ARG A 210 8.54 0.64 -10.39
CA ARG A 210 8.64 -0.30 -11.52
C ARG A 210 8.02 -1.67 -11.22
N ARG A 211 7.76 -1.98 -9.95
CA ARG A 211 7.07 -3.21 -9.54
C ARG A 211 5.57 -3.15 -9.80
N LEU A 212 5.00 -1.95 -9.75
CA LEU A 212 3.59 -1.76 -10.07
C LEU A 212 3.41 -1.96 -11.58
N LYS A 213 2.89 -3.12 -11.93
CA LYS A 213 2.51 -3.46 -13.31
C LYS A 213 1.04 -3.12 -13.52
N VAL A 214 0.62 -3.08 -14.78
CA VAL A 214 -0.79 -3.01 -15.13
C VAL A 214 -1.51 -4.19 -14.48
N PRO A 215 -2.49 -3.95 -13.59
CA PRO A 215 -3.24 -5.03 -12.98
C PRO A 215 -3.95 -5.85 -14.05
N THR A 216 -3.96 -7.16 -13.91
CA THR A 216 -4.64 -8.05 -14.85
C THR A 216 -5.78 -8.76 -14.14
N LEU A 217 -7.01 -8.53 -14.62
CA LEU A 217 -8.19 -9.22 -14.14
C LEU A 217 -8.23 -10.62 -14.78
N ARG A 218 -8.12 -11.64 -13.96
CA ARG A 218 -8.34 -13.04 -14.33
C ARG A 218 -9.82 -13.36 -14.20
N GLN A 219 -10.42 -13.83 -15.28
CA GLN A 219 -11.88 -14.00 -15.36
C GLN A 219 -12.29 -15.26 -16.10
N ALA A 220 -11.74 -16.40 -15.72
CA ALA A 220 -12.09 -17.68 -16.33
C ALA A 220 -13.61 -17.96 -16.26
N PRO A 221 -14.26 -18.44 -17.34
CA PRO A 221 -13.68 -18.94 -18.60
C PRO A 221 -13.40 -17.87 -19.67
N LEU A 222 -13.61 -16.59 -19.37
CA LEU A 222 -13.26 -15.49 -20.30
C LEU A 222 -11.74 -15.26 -20.31
N PRO A 223 -11.20 -14.70 -21.39
CA PRO A 223 -9.78 -14.34 -21.43
C PRO A 223 -9.45 -13.27 -20.39
N ASP A 224 -8.22 -13.31 -19.89
CA ASP A 224 -7.69 -12.31 -18.97
C ASP A 224 -7.74 -10.90 -19.56
N ASN A 225 -8.07 -9.93 -18.75
CA ASN A 225 -8.25 -8.54 -19.17
C ASN A 225 -7.26 -7.63 -18.41
N PRO A 226 -6.24 -7.06 -19.07
CA PRO A 226 -5.42 -6.02 -18.47
C PRO A 226 -6.28 -4.77 -18.23
N ILE A 227 -6.21 -4.24 -17.02
CA ILE A 227 -6.91 -3.01 -16.63
C ILE A 227 -6.01 -1.84 -17.02
N PRO A 228 -6.45 -0.93 -17.89
CA PRO A 228 -5.65 0.18 -18.40
C PRO A 228 -5.26 1.22 -17.34
#